data_2922c9f6ef3d95ef5987adf731293555
#
_entry.id   2922c9f6ef3d95ef5987adf731293555
#
_cell.length_a   1.000
_cell.length_b   1.000
_cell.length_c   1.000
_cell.angle_alpha   90.00
_cell.angle_beta   90.00
_cell.angle_gamma   90.00
#
_symmetry.space_group_name_H-M   'P 1'
#
loop_
_entity.id
_entity.type
_entity.pdbx_description
1 polymer ?
#
loop_
_entity_poly.entity_id
_entity_poly.type
_entity_poly.pdbx_seq_one_letter_code
_entity_poly.pdbx_strand_id
1 'polypeptide(L)'
;MRTTVRICGEENDMKLLEMNHVRKEFDTLKVLKDISLSVEEGEVVSIIGPSGSGKSTLLRCATMLETMDGGELLYIGEKAAWEVNGQTVYAPKAEKKRLASCFGLVFQNFNLFPHYTVMKNITEALIVVDKVPKKEACERAEKLLEQLGLADKKDAYPCQLSGGQQQRVSIARALARQPKILFFDEPTSALDPELTVEVLKVIKELARQHMTMIIVTHEMQFAKEVSDRIIFMEEGIIKEQGTPEELFGTDNERVREFIGHLSGYKAEEN
;
A
#
# COMPACT_ATOMS: atom_id res chain seq x y z
N MET A 1 11.66 32.24 -7.11
CA MET A 1 10.30 32.78 -6.93
C MET A 1 9.51 32.49 -8.21
N ARG A 2 8.70 31.50 -8.22
CA ARG A 2 7.62 31.32 -9.22
C ARG A 2 6.36 31.02 -8.43
N THR A 3 5.55 32.04 -8.27
CA THR A 3 4.23 32.01 -7.67
C THR A 3 3.29 31.36 -8.69
N THR A 4 2.95 30.10 -8.51
CA THR A 4 1.89 29.45 -9.28
C THR A 4 0.57 29.76 -8.58
N VAL A 5 -0.20 30.66 -9.14
CA VAL A 5 -1.58 30.92 -8.74
C VAL A 5 -2.40 29.68 -9.12
N ARG A 6 -2.84 28.91 -8.13
CA ARG A 6 -3.87 27.87 -8.32
C ARG A 6 -5.18 28.58 -8.65
N ILE A 7 -5.60 28.48 -9.88
CA ILE A 7 -6.95 28.84 -10.33
C ILE A 7 -7.86 27.70 -9.83
N CYS A 8 -8.84 28.04 -9.01
CA CYS A 8 -9.91 27.16 -8.56
C CYS A 8 -10.75 26.76 -9.78
N GLY A 9 -10.43 25.59 -10.36
CA GLY A 9 -11.30 24.83 -11.26
C GLY A 9 -11.50 23.51 -10.56
N GLU A 10 -12.72 22.99 -10.52
CA GLU A 10 -13.07 21.65 -10.05
C GLU A 10 -12.35 20.64 -10.96
N GLU A 11 -11.06 20.35 -10.70
CA GLU A 11 -10.44 19.13 -11.16
C GLU A 11 -11.17 18.02 -10.42
N ASN A 12 -11.90 17.23 -11.19
CA ASN A 12 -12.63 16.05 -10.72
C ASN A 12 -11.56 15.00 -10.37
N ASP A 13 -10.91 15.15 -9.21
CA ASP A 13 -9.86 14.26 -8.72
C ASP A 13 -10.47 12.87 -8.59
N MET A 14 -10.06 11.97 -9.51
CA MET A 14 -10.66 10.64 -9.61
C MET A 14 -10.20 9.79 -8.44
N LYS A 15 -11.12 9.50 -7.53
CA LYS A 15 -10.87 8.58 -6.42
C LYS A 15 -10.68 7.17 -6.94
N LEU A 16 -9.50 6.62 -6.72
CA LEU A 16 -9.18 5.24 -7.07
C LEU A 16 -9.68 4.24 -6.04
N LEU A 17 -9.70 4.64 -4.76
CA LEU A 17 -10.20 3.85 -3.64
C LEU A 17 -11.10 4.70 -2.77
N GLU A 18 -12.23 4.13 -2.34
CA GLU A 18 -13.07 4.67 -1.26
C GLU A 18 -13.44 3.55 -0.31
N MET A 19 -13.25 3.80 0.96
CA MET A 19 -13.69 2.96 2.07
C MET A 19 -14.58 3.81 2.96
N ASN A 20 -15.84 3.40 3.16
CA ASN A 20 -16.83 4.17 3.91
C ASN A 20 -17.36 3.33 5.06
N HIS A 21 -17.17 3.81 6.29
CA HIS A 21 -17.68 3.19 7.52
C HIS A 21 -17.28 1.71 7.68
N VAL A 22 -16.06 1.37 7.27
CA VAL A 22 -15.56 -0.02 7.29
C VAL A 22 -15.38 -0.51 8.72
N ARG A 23 -15.96 -1.69 8.99
CA ARG A 23 -15.89 -2.38 10.28
C ARG A 23 -15.34 -3.78 10.09
N LYS A 24 -14.56 -4.24 11.08
CA LYS A 24 -14.06 -5.62 11.13
C LYS A 24 -13.90 -6.09 12.56
N GLU A 25 -14.46 -7.27 12.83
CA GLU A 25 -14.32 -7.98 14.10
C GLU A 25 -13.70 -9.36 13.87
N PHE A 26 -12.92 -9.84 14.82
CA PHE A 26 -12.50 -11.22 14.92
C PHE A 26 -12.98 -11.76 16.26
N ASP A 27 -13.90 -12.70 16.24
CA ASP A 27 -14.62 -13.19 17.41
C ASP A 27 -15.29 -12.04 18.18
N THR A 28 -14.71 -11.63 19.32
CA THR A 28 -15.20 -10.52 20.16
C THR A 28 -14.37 -9.25 20.05
N LEU A 29 -13.25 -9.29 19.29
CA LEU A 29 -12.32 -8.18 19.18
C LEU A 29 -12.67 -7.29 17.98
N LYS A 30 -13.11 -6.06 18.25
CA LYS A 30 -13.33 -5.02 17.22
C LYS A 30 -12.00 -4.44 16.79
N VAL A 31 -11.51 -4.88 15.62
CA VAL A 31 -10.22 -4.46 15.08
C VAL A 31 -10.36 -3.18 14.25
N LEU A 32 -11.41 -3.07 13.43
CA LEU A 32 -11.80 -1.83 12.76
C LEU A 32 -13.20 -1.43 13.23
N LYS A 33 -13.34 -0.22 13.75
CA LYS A 33 -14.59 0.21 14.40
C LYS A 33 -15.47 1.04 13.47
N ASP A 34 -14.87 2.00 12.77
CA ASP A 34 -15.55 2.88 11.81
C ASP A 34 -14.46 3.62 11.01
N ILE A 35 -13.99 3.02 9.92
CA ILE A 35 -12.91 3.59 9.12
C ILE A 35 -13.49 4.12 7.82
N SER A 36 -13.27 5.42 7.57
CA SER A 36 -13.58 6.05 6.29
C SER A 36 -12.33 6.74 5.76
N LEU A 37 -11.95 6.40 4.52
CA LEU A 37 -10.84 7.02 3.80
C LEU A 37 -11.07 6.93 2.28
N SER A 38 -10.48 7.85 1.54
CA SER A 38 -10.41 7.79 0.08
C SER A 38 -8.99 8.05 -0.37
N VAL A 39 -8.64 7.61 -1.56
CA VAL A 39 -7.32 7.85 -2.18
C VAL A 39 -7.54 8.27 -3.63
N GLU A 40 -6.93 9.37 -4.00
CA GLU A 40 -6.99 9.98 -5.32
C GLU A 40 -5.91 9.43 -6.25
N GLU A 41 -6.07 9.59 -7.56
CA GLU A 41 -5.06 9.16 -8.54
C GLU A 41 -3.77 9.97 -8.36
N GLY A 42 -2.64 9.29 -8.25
CA GLY A 42 -1.32 9.90 -8.01
C GLY A 42 -1.01 10.19 -6.54
N GLU A 43 -1.98 10.03 -5.63
CA GLU A 43 -1.79 10.30 -4.20
C GLU A 43 -1.00 9.18 -3.51
N VAL A 44 -0.06 9.56 -2.65
CA VAL A 44 0.67 8.66 -1.75
C VAL A 44 0.16 8.86 -0.32
N VAL A 45 -0.51 7.86 0.23
CA VAL A 45 -1.03 7.86 1.59
C VAL A 45 -0.22 6.92 2.47
N SER A 46 0.40 7.43 3.52
CA SER A 46 1.01 6.58 4.56
C SER A 46 0.07 6.38 5.73
N ILE A 47 -0.01 5.14 6.23
CA ILE A 47 -0.76 4.78 7.43
C ILE A 47 0.24 4.41 8.52
N ILE A 48 0.24 5.17 9.60
CA ILE A 48 1.10 4.98 10.77
C ILE A 48 0.27 4.71 12.02
N GLY A 49 0.90 4.23 13.08
CA GLY A 49 0.24 3.96 14.37
C GLY A 49 0.84 2.75 15.09
N PRO A 50 0.50 2.53 16.36
CA PRO A 50 1.03 1.42 17.15
C PRO A 50 0.68 0.05 16.57
N SER A 51 1.46 -0.97 16.96
CA SER A 51 1.16 -2.36 16.63
C SER A 51 -0.22 -2.74 17.17
N GLY A 52 -0.99 -3.50 16.39
CA GLY A 52 -2.35 -3.90 16.78
C GLY A 52 -3.42 -2.82 16.55
N SER A 53 -3.11 -1.64 15.99
CA SER A 53 -4.11 -0.60 15.71
C SER A 53 -5.05 -0.91 14.53
N GLY A 54 -4.84 -2.02 13.81
CA GLY A 54 -5.70 -2.45 12.70
C GLY A 54 -5.19 -2.11 11.30
N LYS A 55 -3.99 -1.51 11.13
CA LYS A 55 -3.43 -1.07 9.84
C LYS A 55 -3.40 -2.17 8.77
N SER A 56 -2.76 -3.31 9.08
CA SER A 56 -2.69 -4.45 8.15
C SER A 56 -4.06 -5.08 7.89
N THR A 57 -4.96 -5.07 8.89
CA THR A 57 -6.34 -5.53 8.70
C THR A 57 -7.09 -4.60 7.73
N LEU A 58 -6.93 -3.29 7.87
CA LEU A 58 -7.50 -2.31 6.95
C LEU A 58 -7.01 -2.54 5.52
N LEU A 59 -5.69 -2.74 5.35
CA LEU A 59 -5.09 -3.03 4.06
C LEU A 59 -5.62 -4.34 3.45
N ARG A 60 -5.80 -5.39 4.28
CA ARG A 60 -6.36 -6.67 3.83
C ARG A 60 -7.85 -6.55 3.46
N CYS A 61 -8.62 -5.74 4.17
CA CYS A 61 -10.01 -5.42 3.78
C CYS A 61 -10.03 -4.65 2.45
N ALA A 62 -9.19 -3.62 2.28
CA ALA A 62 -9.07 -2.89 1.03
C ALA A 62 -8.73 -3.80 -0.13
N THR A 63 -7.81 -4.75 0.03
CA THR A 63 -7.39 -5.70 -1.02
C THR A 63 -8.29 -6.93 -1.13
N MET A 64 -9.42 -6.98 -0.42
CA MET A 64 -10.36 -8.10 -0.41
C MET A 64 -9.72 -9.45 -0.01
N LEU A 65 -8.59 -9.43 0.71
CA LEU A 65 -7.96 -10.60 1.33
C LEU A 65 -8.63 -10.96 2.66
N GLU A 66 -9.27 -9.98 3.29
CA GLU A 66 -10.10 -10.15 4.49
C GLU A 66 -11.50 -9.59 4.21
N THR A 67 -12.52 -10.25 4.76
CA THR A 67 -13.90 -9.78 4.63
C THR A 67 -14.19 -8.68 5.64
N MET A 68 -14.85 -7.61 5.19
CA MET A 68 -15.42 -6.59 6.09
C MET A 68 -16.70 -7.12 6.73
N ASP A 69 -17.02 -6.64 7.93
CA ASP A 69 -18.28 -6.96 8.63
C ASP A 69 -19.30 -5.82 8.49
N GLY A 70 -18.91 -4.69 7.88
CA GLY A 70 -19.80 -3.58 7.55
C GLY A 70 -19.09 -2.49 6.78
N GLY A 71 -19.88 -1.56 6.23
CA GLY A 71 -19.39 -0.44 5.43
C GLY A 71 -19.38 -0.72 3.93
N GLU A 72 -18.69 0.13 3.19
CA GLU A 72 -18.56 0.04 1.73
C GLU A 72 -17.09 0.10 1.28
N LEU A 73 -16.80 -0.61 0.20
CA LEU A 73 -15.52 -0.56 -0.52
C LEU A 73 -15.79 -0.32 -2.00
N LEU A 74 -15.20 0.76 -2.53
CA LEU A 74 -15.29 1.09 -3.95
C LEU A 74 -13.89 1.21 -4.57
N TYR A 75 -13.78 0.77 -5.80
CA TYR A 75 -12.63 1.01 -6.67
C TYR A 75 -13.09 1.75 -7.91
N ILE A 76 -12.54 2.95 -8.17
CA ILE A 76 -12.86 3.78 -9.33
C ILE A 76 -14.39 4.01 -9.43
N GLY A 77 -15.04 4.31 -8.30
CA GLY A 77 -16.49 4.52 -8.19
C GLY A 77 -17.34 3.25 -8.27
N GLU A 78 -16.76 2.05 -8.48
CA GLU A 78 -17.49 0.80 -8.55
C GLU A 78 -17.46 0.05 -7.21
N LYS A 79 -18.62 -0.41 -6.75
CA LYS A 79 -18.74 -1.14 -5.47
C LYS A 79 -18.14 -2.53 -5.55
N ALA A 80 -17.08 -2.77 -4.77
CA ALA A 80 -16.49 -4.08 -4.55
C ALA A 80 -17.16 -4.83 -3.40
N ALA A 81 -17.60 -4.09 -2.37
CA ALA A 81 -18.35 -4.61 -1.23
C ALA A 81 -19.24 -3.50 -0.64
N TRP A 82 -20.40 -3.89 -0.09
CA TRP A 82 -21.34 -2.95 0.56
C TRP A 82 -22.22 -3.68 1.58
N GLU A 83 -22.81 -2.92 2.51
CA GLU A 83 -23.70 -3.45 3.53
C GLU A 83 -25.15 -3.52 3.03
N VAL A 84 -25.81 -4.66 3.26
CA VAL A 84 -27.24 -4.88 3.03
C VAL A 84 -27.82 -5.56 4.25
N ASN A 85 -28.77 -4.93 4.91
CA ASN A 85 -29.45 -5.48 6.11
C ASN A 85 -28.48 -5.94 7.21
N GLY A 86 -27.40 -5.18 7.44
CA GLY A 86 -26.39 -5.49 8.46
C GLY A 86 -25.40 -6.60 8.07
N GLN A 87 -25.39 -7.03 6.82
CA GLN A 87 -24.44 -8.00 6.29
C GLN A 87 -23.66 -7.41 5.11
N THR A 88 -22.38 -7.67 5.06
CA THR A 88 -21.54 -7.25 3.94
C THR A 88 -21.72 -8.19 2.75
N VAL A 89 -22.11 -7.62 1.63
CA VAL A 89 -22.25 -8.29 0.34
C VAL A 89 -21.08 -7.88 -0.55
N TYR A 90 -20.48 -8.83 -1.22
CA TYR A 90 -19.39 -8.60 -2.18
C TYR A 90 -19.91 -8.72 -3.61
N ALA A 91 -19.33 -7.93 -4.49
CA ALA A 91 -19.58 -8.00 -5.93
C ALA A 91 -19.39 -9.44 -6.46
N PRO A 92 -20.10 -9.82 -7.55
CA PRO A 92 -19.94 -11.13 -8.17
C PRO A 92 -18.49 -11.46 -8.51
N LYS A 93 -18.15 -12.77 -8.52
CA LYS A 93 -16.77 -13.25 -8.71
C LYS A 93 -16.05 -12.63 -9.92
N ALA A 94 -16.76 -12.42 -11.03
CA ALA A 94 -16.20 -11.84 -12.25
C ALA A 94 -15.83 -10.36 -12.03
N GLU A 95 -16.68 -9.58 -11.39
CA GLU A 95 -16.44 -8.16 -11.06
C GLU A 95 -15.33 -8.03 -10.02
N LYS A 96 -15.36 -8.82 -8.94
CA LYS A 96 -14.27 -8.88 -7.97
C LYS A 96 -12.92 -9.14 -8.64
N LYS A 97 -12.86 -10.10 -9.59
CA LYS A 97 -11.62 -10.39 -10.31
C LYS A 97 -11.14 -9.20 -11.13
N ARG A 98 -12.05 -8.47 -11.77
CA ARG A 98 -11.74 -7.27 -12.54
C ARG A 98 -11.26 -6.13 -11.62
N LEU A 99 -11.96 -5.87 -10.52
CA LEU A 99 -11.56 -4.87 -9.54
C LEU A 99 -10.23 -5.21 -8.88
N ALA A 100 -9.96 -6.49 -8.59
CA ALA A 100 -8.67 -6.95 -8.07
C ALA A 100 -7.50 -6.78 -9.05
N SER A 101 -7.76 -6.52 -10.34
CA SER A 101 -6.69 -6.14 -11.27
C SER A 101 -6.27 -4.68 -11.17
N CYS A 102 -7.07 -3.84 -10.51
CA CYS A 102 -6.78 -2.42 -10.33
C CYS A 102 -5.68 -2.18 -9.28
N PHE A 103 -5.40 -3.15 -8.43
CA PHE A 103 -4.40 -2.97 -7.38
C PHE A 103 -3.33 -4.07 -7.37
N GLY A 104 -2.16 -3.71 -6.84
CA GLY A 104 -1.09 -4.62 -6.45
C GLY A 104 -0.87 -4.57 -4.94
N LEU A 105 -0.41 -5.68 -4.36
CA LEU A 105 -0.08 -5.77 -2.94
C LEU A 105 1.32 -6.33 -2.75
N VAL A 106 2.09 -5.61 -1.95
CA VAL A 106 3.44 -5.99 -1.49
C VAL A 106 3.36 -6.30 -0.01
N PHE A 107 3.70 -7.53 0.34
CA PHE A 107 3.60 -8.06 1.70
C PHE A 107 4.88 -7.81 2.52
N GLN A 108 4.74 -7.83 3.82
CA GLN A 108 5.83 -7.77 4.79
C GLN A 108 6.87 -8.89 4.59
N ASN A 109 6.42 -10.12 4.36
CA ASN A 109 7.26 -11.33 4.26
C ASN A 109 7.52 -11.74 2.80
N PHE A 110 7.61 -10.80 1.86
CA PHE A 110 7.89 -11.01 0.43
C PHE A 110 6.88 -11.93 -0.28
N ASN A 111 6.49 -13.05 0.33
CA ASN A 111 5.53 -14.06 -0.15
C ASN A 111 5.84 -14.56 -1.58
N LEU A 112 7.14 -14.76 -1.88
CA LEU A 112 7.57 -15.35 -3.13
C LEU A 112 7.33 -16.86 -3.12
N PHE A 113 6.98 -17.42 -4.28
CA PHE A 113 6.90 -18.86 -4.44
C PHE A 113 8.32 -19.45 -4.44
N PRO A 114 8.71 -20.23 -3.41
CA PRO A 114 10.10 -20.63 -3.22
C PRO A 114 10.64 -21.57 -4.31
N HIS A 115 9.73 -22.30 -4.99
CA HIS A 115 10.04 -23.23 -6.06
C HIS A 115 9.93 -22.61 -7.47
N TYR A 116 9.67 -21.29 -7.56
CA TYR A 116 9.68 -20.55 -8.81
C TYR A 116 10.94 -19.69 -8.90
N THR A 117 11.47 -19.56 -10.10
CA THR A 117 12.51 -18.53 -10.36
C THR A 117 11.93 -17.14 -10.21
N VAL A 118 12.79 -16.12 -10.14
CA VAL A 118 12.41 -14.71 -10.13
C VAL A 118 11.50 -14.39 -11.32
N MET A 119 11.92 -14.77 -12.52
CA MET A 119 11.11 -14.57 -13.74
C MET A 119 9.73 -15.19 -13.61
N LYS A 120 9.64 -16.42 -13.12
CA LYS A 120 8.35 -17.10 -12.97
C LYS A 120 7.50 -16.50 -11.86
N ASN A 121 8.07 -16.04 -10.76
CA ASN A 121 7.33 -15.31 -9.70
C ASN A 121 6.63 -14.07 -10.25
N ILE A 122 7.25 -13.37 -11.20
CA ILE A 122 6.70 -12.16 -11.80
C ILE A 122 5.66 -12.48 -12.88
N THR A 123 5.94 -13.49 -13.72
CA THR A 123 5.15 -13.74 -14.93
C THR A 123 3.96 -14.67 -14.75
N GLU A 124 3.94 -15.50 -13.69
CA GLU A 124 2.92 -16.55 -13.52
C GLU A 124 1.48 -15.99 -13.50
N ALA A 125 1.25 -14.91 -12.75
CA ALA A 125 -0.07 -14.29 -12.68
C ALA A 125 -0.50 -13.70 -14.04
N LEU A 126 0.42 -13.07 -14.77
CA LEU A 126 0.16 -12.54 -16.10
C LEU A 126 -0.29 -13.63 -17.07
N ILE A 127 0.42 -14.76 -17.07
CA ILE A 127 0.17 -15.86 -18.01
C ILE A 127 -1.09 -16.65 -17.62
N VAL A 128 -1.20 -17.03 -16.34
CA VAL A 128 -2.25 -17.97 -15.89
C VAL A 128 -3.56 -17.24 -15.60
N VAL A 129 -3.52 -16.06 -14.95
CA VAL A 129 -4.72 -15.33 -14.53
C VAL A 129 -5.17 -14.35 -15.59
N ASP A 130 -4.25 -13.52 -16.11
CA ASP A 130 -4.57 -12.43 -17.02
C ASP A 130 -4.49 -12.86 -18.50
N LYS A 131 -4.02 -14.10 -18.78
CA LYS A 131 -3.92 -14.71 -20.11
C LYS A 131 -3.02 -13.92 -21.09
N VAL A 132 -2.04 -13.18 -20.55
CA VAL A 132 -1.04 -12.48 -21.35
C VAL A 132 -0.14 -13.51 -22.07
N PRO A 133 0.19 -13.32 -23.35
CA PRO A 133 1.12 -14.19 -24.06
C PRO A 133 2.46 -14.27 -23.34
N LYS A 134 3.03 -15.48 -23.24
CA LYS A 134 4.27 -15.73 -22.48
C LYS A 134 5.42 -14.79 -22.90
N LYS A 135 5.56 -14.53 -24.20
CA LYS A 135 6.59 -13.62 -24.72
C LYS A 135 6.44 -12.22 -24.15
N GLU A 136 5.24 -11.66 -24.22
CA GLU A 136 4.92 -10.33 -23.69
C GLU A 136 5.10 -10.26 -22.16
N ALA A 137 4.65 -11.30 -21.42
CA ALA A 137 4.84 -11.37 -19.99
C ALA A 137 6.33 -11.37 -19.60
N CYS A 138 7.17 -12.12 -20.33
CA CYS A 138 8.62 -12.14 -20.11
C CYS A 138 9.27 -10.79 -20.43
N GLU A 139 8.94 -10.17 -21.55
CA GLU A 139 9.47 -8.84 -21.93
C GLU A 139 9.09 -7.77 -20.88
N ARG A 140 7.87 -7.83 -20.35
CA ARG A 140 7.41 -6.93 -19.28
C ARG A 140 8.18 -7.17 -17.98
N ALA A 141 8.38 -8.42 -17.60
CA ALA A 141 9.15 -8.78 -16.42
C ALA A 141 10.63 -8.40 -16.53
N GLU A 142 11.26 -8.58 -17.69
CA GLU A 142 12.67 -8.19 -17.92
C GLU A 142 12.85 -6.67 -17.74
N LYS A 143 11.97 -5.85 -18.28
CA LYS A 143 12.00 -4.39 -18.09
C LYS A 143 11.91 -3.99 -16.62
N LEU A 144 11.00 -4.63 -15.85
CA LEU A 144 10.86 -4.37 -14.43
C LEU A 144 12.10 -4.80 -13.65
N LEU A 145 12.70 -5.94 -14.00
CA LEU A 145 13.93 -6.40 -13.37
C LEU A 145 15.11 -5.46 -13.65
N GLU A 146 15.22 -4.91 -14.85
CA GLU A 146 16.21 -3.88 -15.18
C GLU A 146 16.01 -2.62 -14.33
N GLN A 147 14.78 -2.09 -14.26
CA GLN A 147 14.42 -0.91 -13.45
C GLN A 147 14.73 -1.09 -11.95
N LEU A 148 14.57 -2.31 -11.46
CA LEU A 148 14.79 -2.65 -10.05
C LEU A 148 16.21 -3.16 -9.73
N GLY A 149 17.11 -3.15 -10.73
CA GLY A 149 18.51 -3.58 -10.56
C GLY A 149 18.65 -5.09 -10.28
N LEU A 150 17.80 -5.92 -10.92
CA LEU A 150 17.74 -7.37 -10.72
C LEU A 150 17.84 -8.17 -12.04
N ALA A 151 18.32 -7.54 -13.13
CA ALA A 151 18.38 -8.17 -14.45
C ALA A 151 19.21 -9.48 -14.46
N ASP A 152 20.29 -9.53 -13.67
CA ASP A 152 21.18 -10.70 -13.50
C ASP A 152 20.55 -11.81 -12.63
N LYS A 153 19.43 -11.58 -11.97
CA LYS A 153 18.77 -12.51 -11.03
C LYS A 153 17.56 -13.22 -11.62
N LYS A 154 17.22 -13.03 -12.90
CA LYS A 154 15.98 -13.55 -13.50
C LYS A 154 15.77 -15.05 -13.34
N ASP A 155 16.85 -15.83 -13.38
CA ASP A 155 16.83 -17.28 -13.28
C ASP A 155 17.12 -17.80 -11.85
N ALA A 156 17.41 -16.90 -10.90
CA ALA A 156 17.64 -17.24 -9.50
C ALA A 156 16.34 -17.65 -8.80
N TYR A 157 16.48 -18.43 -7.73
CA TYR A 157 15.39 -18.79 -6.83
C TYR A 157 15.39 -17.87 -5.59
N PRO A 158 14.24 -17.68 -4.89
CA PRO A 158 14.17 -16.83 -3.70
C PRO A 158 15.27 -17.11 -2.65
N CYS A 159 15.62 -18.37 -2.40
CA CYS A 159 16.66 -18.74 -1.44
C CYS A 159 18.08 -18.27 -1.83
N GLN A 160 18.29 -17.82 -3.06
CA GLN A 160 19.55 -17.29 -3.57
C GLN A 160 19.63 -15.76 -3.54
N LEU A 161 18.59 -15.11 -3.00
CA LEU A 161 18.43 -13.66 -2.96
C LEU A 161 18.55 -13.13 -1.52
N SER A 162 19.14 -11.93 -1.37
CA SER A 162 19.04 -11.18 -0.12
C SER A 162 17.59 -10.78 0.16
N GLY A 163 17.27 -10.43 1.41
CA GLY A 163 15.93 -9.94 1.78
C GLY A 163 15.49 -8.74 0.94
N GLY A 164 16.37 -7.76 0.73
CA GLY A 164 16.06 -6.59 -0.10
C GLY A 164 15.86 -6.95 -1.58
N GLN A 165 16.59 -7.95 -2.11
CA GLN A 165 16.34 -8.47 -3.47
C GLN A 165 15.00 -9.18 -3.54
N GLN A 166 14.63 -10.01 -2.55
CA GLN A 166 13.33 -10.68 -2.50
C GLN A 166 12.18 -9.67 -2.45
N GLN A 167 12.33 -8.59 -1.67
CA GLN A 167 11.32 -7.53 -1.62
C GLN A 167 11.20 -6.79 -2.95
N ARG A 168 12.30 -6.48 -3.61
CA ARG A 168 12.27 -5.87 -4.95
C ARG A 168 11.61 -6.80 -5.99
N VAL A 169 11.79 -8.11 -5.90
CA VAL A 169 11.06 -9.10 -6.75
C VAL A 169 9.56 -9.08 -6.40
N SER A 170 9.17 -8.95 -5.13
CA SER A 170 7.77 -8.82 -4.72
C SER A 170 7.13 -7.54 -5.29
N ILE A 171 7.86 -6.43 -5.29
CA ILE A 171 7.45 -5.17 -5.93
C ILE A 171 7.31 -5.36 -7.45
N ALA A 172 8.29 -5.98 -8.11
CA ALA A 172 8.22 -6.28 -9.55
C ALA A 172 6.98 -7.11 -9.90
N ARG A 173 6.67 -8.13 -9.09
CA ARG A 173 5.48 -8.97 -9.26
C ARG A 173 4.18 -8.17 -9.14
N ALA A 174 4.10 -7.24 -8.19
CA ALA A 174 2.94 -6.38 -8.01
C ALA A 174 2.78 -5.41 -9.20
N LEU A 175 3.88 -4.80 -9.67
CA LEU A 175 3.91 -3.87 -10.80
C LEU A 175 3.62 -4.53 -12.16
N ALA A 176 3.97 -5.81 -12.32
CA ALA A 176 3.85 -6.51 -13.60
C ALA A 176 2.43 -6.52 -14.17
N ARG A 177 1.41 -6.50 -13.30
CA ARG A 177 0.00 -6.41 -13.68
C ARG A 177 -0.47 -4.99 -14.02
N GLN A 178 0.42 -3.99 -13.95
CA GLN A 178 0.13 -2.58 -14.21
C GLN A 178 -1.05 -2.05 -13.37
N PRO A 179 -0.97 -2.19 -12.05
CA PRO A 179 -2.04 -1.75 -11.16
C PRO A 179 -2.18 -0.22 -11.19
N LYS A 180 -3.39 0.27 -10.88
CA LYS A 180 -3.63 1.71 -10.69
C LYS A 180 -3.24 2.18 -9.29
N ILE A 181 -3.26 1.29 -8.30
CA ILE A 181 -2.88 1.55 -6.91
C ILE A 181 -2.03 0.41 -6.35
N LEU A 182 -0.97 0.75 -5.62
CA LEU A 182 -0.12 -0.21 -4.90
C LEU A 182 -0.35 -0.10 -3.40
N PHE A 183 -0.51 -1.23 -2.77
CA PHE A 183 -0.54 -1.36 -1.32
C PHE A 183 0.77 -1.96 -0.83
N PHE A 184 1.32 -1.38 0.24
CA PHE A 184 2.51 -1.87 0.92
C PHE A 184 2.19 -2.14 2.39
N ASP A 185 2.27 -3.40 2.82
CA ASP A 185 2.08 -3.81 4.20
C ASP A 185 3.45 -3.98 4.87
N GLU A 186 3.95 -2.93 5.53
CA GLU A 186 5.23 -2.87 6.22
C GLU A 186 6.41 -3.42 5.38
N PRO A 187 6.71 -2.84 4.21
CA PRO A 187 7.61 -3.42 3.22
C PRO A 187 9.06 -3.58 3.66
N THR A 188 9.43 -3.03 4.81
CA THR A 188 10.82 -3.03 5.32
C THR A 188 11.00 -3.75 6.65
N SER A 189 9.93 -4.14 7.33
CA SER A 189 9.98 -4.68 8.70
C SER A 189 10.73 -6.03 8.84
N ALA A 190 10.90 -6.78 7.74
CA ALA A 190 11.66 -8.03 7.69
C ALA A 190 13.10 -7.85 7.19
N LEU A 191 13.59 -6.61 7.08
CA LEU A 191 14.90 -6.26 6.53
C LEU A 191 15.81 -5.65 7.58
N ASP A 192 17.11 -5.84 7.39
CA ASP A 192 18.12 -5.07 8.12
C ASP A 192 18.18 -3.61 7.61
N PRO A 193 18.81 -2.68 8.36
CA PRO A 193 18.82 -1.26 8.02
C PRO A 193 19.43 -0.94 6.64
N GLU A 194 20.43 -1.67 6.20
CA GLU A 194 21.08 -1.41 4.90
C GLU A 194 20.14 -1.77 3.75
N LEU A 195 19.49 -2.93 3.82
CA LEU A 195 18.54 -3.39 2.82
C LEU A 195 17.23 -2.57 2.84
N THR A 196 16.84 -2.05 4.01
CA THR A 196 15.71 -1.12 4.17
C THR A 196 15.91 0.10 3.27
N VAL A 197 17.08 0.73 3.29
CA VAL A 197 17.38 1.92 2.46
C VAL A 197 17.20 1.62 0.97
N GLU A 198 17.62 0.44 0.50
CA GLU A 198 17.48 0.05 -0.91
C GLU A 198 16.00 -0.05 -1.33
N VAL A 199 15.16 -0.68 -0.49
CA VAL A 199 13.73 -0.85 -0.77
C VAL A 199 12.98 0.49 -0.72
N LEU A 200 13.25 1.32 0.30
CA LEU A 200 12.66 2.65 0.40
C LEU A 200 13.00 3.55 -0.80
N LYS A 201 14.21 3.39 -1.36
CA LYS A 201 14.62 4.10 -2.58
C LYS A 201 13.76 3.75 -3.79
N VAL A 202 13.42 2.47 -3.93
CA VAL A 202 12.52 2.00 -4.98
C VAL A 202 11.13 2.60 -4.80
N ILE A 203 10.59 2.59 -3.57
CA ILE A 203 9.24 3.14 -3.32
C ILE A 203 9.21 4.66 -3.55
N LYS A 204 10.27 5.40 -3.15
CA LYS A 204 10.42 6.83 -3.48
C LYS A 204 10.43 7.09 -4.98
N GLU A 205 11.07 6.24 -5.76
CA GLU A 205 11.07 6.39 -7.22
C GLU A 205 9.69 6.14 -7.82
N LEU A 206 8.91 5.19 -7.30
CA LEU A 206 7.52 4.99 -7.71
C LEU A 206 6.64 6.19 -7.37
N ALA A 207 6.84 6.82 -6.21
CA ALA A 207 6.15 8.06 -5.83
C ALA A 207 6.46 9.21 -6.82
N ARG A 208 7.72 9.36 -7.21
CA ARG A 208 8.12 10.38 -8.22
C ARG A 208 7.50 10.15 -9.58
N GLN A 209 7.15 8.91 -9.90
CA GLN A 209 6.45 8.53 -11.12
C GLN A 209 4.92 8.66 -10.99
N HIS A 210 4.43 9.34 -9.94
CA HIS A 210 3.00 9.52 -9.64
C HIS A 210 2.22 8.22 -9.50
N MET A 211 2.86 7.15 -9.03
CA MET A 211 2.16 5.90 -8.69
C MET A 211 1.31 6.13 -7.43
N THR A 212 0.01 5.87 -7.53
CA THR A 212 -0.89 5.91 -6.38
C THR A 212 -0.54 4.80 -5.39
N MET A 213 -0.33 5.15 -4.12
CA MET A 213 0.12 4.17 -3.13
C MET A 213 -0.54 4.36 -1.77
N ILE A 214 -0.80 3.23 -1.10
CA ILE A 214 -1.07 3.19 0.35
C ILE A 214 0.06 2.40 1.01
N ILE A 215 0.72 3.01 1.98
CA ILE A 215 1.91 2.44 2.61
C ILE A 215 1.70 2.35 4.12
N VAL A 216 1.57 1.14 4.66
CA VAL A 216 1.67 0.92 6.11
C VAL A 216 3.16 0.85 6.46
N THR A 217 3.63 1.73 7.32
CA THR A 217 5.06 1.81 7.66
C THR A 217 5.31 2.29 9.09
N HIS A 218 6.47 1.91 9.63
CA HIS A 218 7.04 2.44 10.86
C HIS A 218 8.22 3.40 10.59
N GLU A 219 8.57 3.64 9.33
CA GLU A 219 9.65 4.52 8.89
C GLU A 219 9.15 5.97 8.83
N MET A 220 9.19 6.70 9.96
CA MET A 220 8.59 8.03 10.07
C MET A 220 9.21 9.05 9.10
N GLN A 221 10.55 9.06 8.99
CA GLN A 221 11.22 9.98 8.10
C GLN A 221 10.85 9.70 6.62
N PHE A 222 10.75 8.42 6.26
CA PHE A 222 10.30 8.02 4.93
C PHE A 222 8.86 8.47 4.68
N ALA A 223 7.94 8.21 5.61
CA ALA A 223 6.54 8.65 5.49
C ALA A 223 6.44 10.17 5.30
N LYS A 224 7.22 10.94 6.07
CA LYS A 224 7.27 12.41 5.93
C LYS A 224 7.76 12.88 4.55
N GLU A 225 8.71 12.16 3.96
CA GLU A 225 9.33 12.57 2.69
C GLU A 225 8.54 12.18 1.45
N VAL A 226 7.73 11.12 1.52
CA VAL A 226 7.12 10.52 0.31
C VAL A 226 5.61 10.70 0.24
N SER A 227 4.94 10.98 1.36
CA SER A 227 3.48 11.02 1.40
C SER A 227 2.93 12.41 1.10
N ASP A 228 1.82 12.43 0.38
CA ASP A 228 0.97 13.61 0.24
C ASP A 228 0.08 13.76 1.48
N ARG A 229 -0.32 12.61 2.07
CA ARG A 229 -1.13 12.56 3.28
C ARG A 229 -0.70 11.40 4.19
N ILE A 230 -0.74 11.64 5.50
CA ILE A 230 -0.47 10.63 6.53
C ILE A 230 -1.72 10.44 7.37
N ILE A 231 -2.04 9.19 7.69
CA ILE A 231 -3.16 8.77 8.53
C ILE A 231 -2.58 8.11 9.78
N PHE A 232 -2.90 8.66 10.96
CA PHE A 232 -2.57 8.02 12.23
C PHE A 232 -3.76 7.18 12.72
N MET A 233 -3.53 5.88 12.84
CA MET A 233 -4.51 4.91 13.33
C MET A 233 -4.14 4.42 14.73
N GLU A 234 -5.13 4.39 15.62
CA GLU A 234 -5.02 3.79 16.94
C GLU A 234 -6.35 3.20 17.37
N GLU A 235 -6.32 2.05 18.06
CA GLU A 235 -7.50 1.37 18.59
C GLU A 235 -8.63 1.13 17.56
N GLY A 236 -8.26 0.88 16.32
CA GLY A 236 -9.22 0.57 15.24
C GLY A 236 -9.97 1.77 14.67
N ILE A 237 -9.50 2.99 14.92
CA ILE A 237 -10.04 4.23 14.33
C ILE A 237 -8.93 5.11 13.77
N ILE A 238 -9.31 6.01 12.85
CA ILE A 238 -8.44 7.11 12.42
C ILE A 238 -8.54 8.19 13.50
N LYS A 239 -7.42 8.47 14.17
CA LYS A 239 -7.35 9.51 15.21
C LYS A 239 -7.06 10.88 14.61
N GLU A 240 -6.22 10.90 13.56
CA GLU A 240 -5.81 12.13 12.89
C GLU A 240 -5.33 11.81 11.48
N GLN A 241 -5.49 12.74 10.56
CA GLN A 241 -4.93 12.67 9.21
C GLN A 241 -4.68 14.10 8.69
N GLY A 242 -3.67 14.23 7.85
CA GLY A 242 -3.28 15.51 7.26
C GLY A 242 -2.04 15.38 6.41
N THR A 243 -1.55 16.48 5.90
CA THR A 243 -0.25 16.54 5.24
C THR A 243 0.86 16.15 6.23
N PRO A 244 2.05 15.74 5.73
CA PRO A 244 3.18 15.46 6.61
C PRO A 244 3.50 16.62 7.57
N GLU A 245 3.45 17.86 7.08
CA GLU A 245 3.71 19.05 7.89
C GLU A 245 2.69 19.22 9.02
N GLU A 246 1.40 19.04 8.71
CA GLU A 246 0.32 19.13 9.71
C GLU A 246 0.47 18.05 10.78
N LEU A 247 0.70 16.79 10.36
CA LEU A 247 0.76 15.68 11.30
C LEU A 247 2.02 15.70 12.20
N PHE A 248 3.17 16.10 11.65
CA PHE A 248 4.39 16.23 12.44
C PHE A 248 4.42 17.52 13.29
N GLY A 249 3.60 18.50 12.98
CA GLY A 249 3.40 19.72 13.75
C GLY A 249 2.15 19.74 14.62
N THR A 250 1.46 18.61 14.77
CA THR A 250 0.15 18.52 15.46
C THR A 250 0.26 18.86 16.95
N ASP A 251 -0.82 19.43 17.49
CA ASP A 251 -0.99 19.63 18.94
C ASP A 251 -1.52 18.39 19.67
N ASN A 252 -1.88 17.32 18.93
CA ASN A 252 -2.34 16.08 19.52
C ASN A 252 -1.19 15.37 20.25
N GLU A 253 -1.24 15.37 21.57
CA GLU A 253 -0.20 14.82 22.43
C GLU A 253 0.11 13.35 22.11
N ARG A 254 -0.92 12.56 21.82
CA ARG A 254 -0.78 11.14 21.52
C ARG A 254 -0.04 10.88 20.22
N VAL A 255 -0.31 11.68 19.17
CA VAL A 255 0.39 11.60 17.88
C VAL A 255 1.84 12.05 18.03
N ARG A 256 2.09 13.15 18.77
CA ARG A 256 3.46 13.63 19.05
C ARG A 256 4.30 12.59 19.81
N GLU A 257 3.74 11.99 20.86
CA GLU A 257 4.41 10.91 21.60
C GLU A 257 4.80 9.76 20.67
N PHE A 258 3.86 9.28 19.84
CA PHE A 258 4.10 8.17 18.92
C PHE A 258 5.21 8.49 17.91
N ILE A 259 5.14 9.66 17.26
CA ILE A 259 6.14 10.11 16.29
C ILE A 259 7.49 10.32 16.99
N GLY A 260 7.52 10.94 18.18
CA GLY A 260 8.72 11.21 18.95
C GLY A 260 9.46 9.94 19.36
N HIS A 261 8.74 8.90 19.77
CA HIS A 261 9.34 7.60 20.13
C HIS A 261 10.04 6.91 18.95
N LEU A 262 9.49 7.02 17.74
CA LEU A 262 10.03 6.33 16.55
C LEU A 262 11.06 7.15 15.79
N SER A 263 10.98 8.47 15.83
CA SER A 263 11.90 9.35 15.09
C SER A 263 13.18 9.71 15.87
N GLY A 264 13.29 9.36 17.14
CA GLY A 264 14.36 9.86 18.01
C GLY A 264 14.31 11.39 18.21
N TYR A 265 13.26 12.05 17.75
CA TYR A 265 13.01 13.47 17.95
C TYR A 265 12.64 13.69 19.42
N LYS A 266 13.60 14.17 20.23
CA LYS A 266 13.23 14.89 21.44
C LYS A 266 12.56 16.18 20.99
N ALA A 267 11.27 16.34 21.29
CA ALA A 267 10.63 17.64 21.21
C ALA A 267 11.50 18.62 21.98
N GLU A 268 12.01 19.66 21.31
CA GLU A 268 12.63 20.78 22.01
C GLU A 268 11.49 21.42 22.84
N GLU A 269 11.59 21.23 24.16
CA GLU A 269 10.79 21.98 25.13
C GLU A 269 11.17 23.44 24.98
N ASN A 270 10.29 24.25 24.42
CA ASN A 270 10.29 25.70 24.52
C ASN A 270 9.35 26.15 25.65
#